data_ebc84b62a3e04e8273db74c3df5dfb3b
#
_entry.id   ebc84b62a3e04e8273db74c3df5dfb3b
#
_cell.length_a   1.000
_cell.length_b   1.000
_cell.length_c   1.000
_cell.angle_alpha   90.00
_cell.angle_beta   90.00
_cell.angle_gamma   90.00
#
_symmetry.space_group_name_H-M   'P 1'
#
loop_
_entity.id
_entity.type
_entity.pdbx_description
1 polymer ?
#
loop_
_entity_poly.entity_id
_entity_poly.type
_entity_poly.pdbx_seq_one_letter_code
_entity_poly.pdbx_strand_id
1 'polypeptide(L)'
;MQKEELETPGTPAILGVIKAYLALKLWHDVGDNFIQKTENELAEHFLNEVSKIKELKIYGNLNVKRAPIFSFNVNGFNPYDFASILSHNFEIQTRAGCMCAGPYARDLLGLTDDEKISRPGFVRISFNFTQELADIDFLIAAIKEIIKNKEKFNPNYLVKSCCG
;
A
#
# COMPACT_ATOMS: atom_id res chain seq x y z
N MET A 1 29.96 -5.07 33.16
CA MET A 1 28.58 -5.13 32.65
C MET A 1 28.66 -4.87 31.15
N GLN A 2 28.18 -5.78 30.34
CA GLN A 2 28.21 -5.61 28.88
C GLN A 2 27.16 -4.56 28.50
N LYS A 3 27.39 -3.80 27.43
CA LYS A 3 26.45 -2.72 27.01
C LYS A 3 25.06 -3.23 26.73
N GLU A 4 24.95 -4.44 26.18
CA GLU A 4 23.67 -5.10 25.90
C GLU A 4 22.85 -5.34 27.18
N GLU A 5 23.49 -5.67 28.30
CA GLU A 5 22.80 -5.86 29.58
C GLU A 5 22.24 -4.56 30.14
N LEU A 6 22.93 -3.44 29.92
CA LEU A 6 22.49 -2.11 30.34
C LEU A 6 21.30 -1.60 29.53
N GLU A 7 21.22 -1.97 28.24
CA GLU A 7 20.19 -1.52 27.30
C GLU A 7 18.96 -2.46 27.28
N THR A 8 19.00 -3.57 28.03
CA THR A 8 17.91 -4.56 28.06
C THR A 8 17.04 -4.38 29.32
N PRO A 9 15.93 -3.63 29.24
CA PRO A 9 15.05 -3.37 30.40
C PRO A 9 14.09 -4.57 30.64
N GLY A 10 14.55 -5.58 31.37
CA GLY A 10 13.72 -6.70 31.80
C GLY A 10 13.78 -7.94 30.89
N THR A 11 12.70 -8.75 30.89
CA THR A 11 12.67 -10.02 30.17
C THR A 11 12.71 -9.83 28.66
N PRO A 12 13.65 -10.48 27.94
CA PRO A 12 13.74 -10.39 26.50
C PRO A 12 12.45 -10.85 25.80
N ALA A 13 12.16 -10.27 24.62
CA ALA A 13 11.01 -10.64 23.79
C ALA A 13 11.25 -12.00 23.09
N ILE A 14 11.30 -13.11 23.83
CA ILE A 14 11.69 -14.45 23.35
C ILE A 14 10.88 -14.85 22.13
N LEU A 15 9.53 -14.74 22.17
CA LEU A 15 8.67 -15.06 21.05
C LEU A 15 8.90 -14.14 19.83
N GLY A 16 9.23 -12.86 20.09
CA GLY A 16 9.59 -11.91 19.04
C GLY A 16 10.86 -12.32 18.30
N VAL A 17 11.88 -12.75 19.05
CA VAL A 17 13.15 -13.25 18.48
C VAL A 17 12.93 -14.52 17.66
N ILE A 18 12.13 -15.47 18.16
CA ILE A 18 11.82 -16.70 17.42
C ILE A 18 11.07 -16.37 16.11
N LYS A 19 10.09 -15.47 16.15
CA LYS A 19 9.36 -15.02 14.93
C LYS A 19 10.29 -14.34 13.95
N ALA A 20 11.18 -13.48 14.42
CA ALA A 20 12.18 -12.81 13.56
C ALA A 20 13.12 -13.82 12.90
N TYR A 21 13.61 -14.80 13.68
CA TYR A 21 14.43 -15.87 13.14
C TYR A 21 13.72 -16.68 12.06
N LEU A 22 12.47 -17.08 12.30
CA LEU A 22 11.68 -17.85 11.32
C LEU A 22 11.42 -17.04 10.03
N ALA A 23 11.16 -15.74 10.16
CA ALA A 23 10.97 -14.86 9.00
C ALA A 23 12.27 -14.72 8.18
N LEU A 24 13.41 -14.51 8.84
CA LEU A 24 14.72 -14.43 8.19
C LEU A 24 15.13 -15.77 7.56
N LYS A 25 14.83 -16.87 8.26
CA LYS A 25 15.07 -18.22 7.71
C LYS A 25 14.24 -18.47 6.45
N LEU A 26 12.95 -18.12 6.46
CA LEU A 26 12.10 -18.24 5.27
C LEU A 26 12.65 -17.40 4.11
N TRP A 27 13.03 -16.16 4.37
CA TRP A 27 13.66 -15.30 3.38
C TRP A 27 14.91 -15.93 2.77
N HIS A 28 15.79 -16.46 3.62
CA HIS A 28 17.03 -17.13 3.19
C HIS A 28 16.73 -18.40 2.36
N ASP A 29 15.76 -19.22 2.79
CA ASP A 29 15.40 -20.47 2.13
C ASP A 29 14.76 -20.24 0.75
N VAL A 30 13.97 -19.18 0.61
CA VAL A 30 13.37 -18.76 -0.69
C VAL A 30 14.43 -18.18 -1.63
N GLY A 31 15.36 -17.41 -1.11
CA GLY A 31 16.49 -16.81 -1.81
C GLY A 31 16.19 -15.44 -2.43
N ASP A 32 17.10 -14.51 -2.20
CA ASP A 32 16.99 -13.10 -2.61
C ASP A 32 16.73 -12.91 -4.11
N ASN A 33 17.40 -13.70 -4.95
CA ASN A 33 17.27 -13.58 -6.40
C ASN A 33 15.85 -13.90 -6.88
N PHE A 34 15.23 -14.95 -6.31
CA PHE A 34 13.86 -15.30 -6.64
C PHE A 34 12.90 -14.22 -6.19
N ILE A 35 13.03 -13.77 -4.93
CA ILE A 35 12.18 -12.72 -4.36
C ILE A 35 12.27 -11.44 -5.21
N GLN A 36 13.48 -10.93 -5.46
CA GLN A 36 13.66 -9.71 -6.23
C GLN A 36 13.16 -9.83 -7.66
N LYS A 37 13.37 -10.96 -8.31
CA LYS A 37 12.89 -11.19 -9.68
C LYS A 37 11.37 -11.13 -9.73
N THR A 38 10.70 -11.91 -8.88
CA THR A 38 9.24 -11.98 -8.83
C THR A 38 8.63 -10.62 -8.47
N GLU A 39 9.14 -9.96 -7.45
CA GLU A 39 8.65 -8.65 -7.04
C GLU A 39 8.84 -7.57 -8.13
N ASN A 40 9.95 -7.59 -8.86
CA ASN A 40 10.15 -6.69 -9.99
C ASN A 40 9.17 -6.97 -11.14
N GLU A 41 8.93 -8.24 -11.48
CA GLU A 41 7.95 -8.63 -12.51
C GLU A 41 6.55 -8.15 -12.17
N LEU A 42 6.10 -8.33 -10.92
CA LEU A 42 4.81 -7.84 -10.45
C LEU A 42 4.72 -6.31 -10.49
N ALA A 43 5.80 -5.62 -10.06
CA ALA A 43 5.87 -4.16 -10.05
C ALA A 43 5.83 -3.57 -11.47
N GLU A 44 6.59 -4.13 -12.40
CA GLU A 44 6.62 -3.69 -13.80
C GLU A 44 5.27 -3.94 -14.49
N HIS A 45 4.67 -5.11 -14.27
CA HIS A 45 3.34 -5.42 -14.80
C HIS A 45 2.29 -4.43 -14.30
N PHE A 46 2.25 -4.19 -13.00
CA PHE A 46 1.34 -3.20 -12.42
C PHE A 46 1.53 -1.80 -13.01
N LEU A 47 2.77 -1.30 -13.05
CA LEU A 47 3.06 0.03 -13.58
C LEU A 47 2.67 0.16 -15.05
N ASN A 48 2.96 -0.85 -15.88
CA ASN A 48 2.61 -0.86 -17.28
C ASN A 48 1.10 -0.78 -17.51
N GLU A 49 0.32 -1.47 -16.69
CA GLU A 49 -1.14 -1.47 -16.82
C GLU A 49 -1.78 -0.20 -16.27
N VAL A 50 -1.35 0.26 -15.09
CA VAL A 50 -1.96 1.46 -14.48
C VAL A 50 -1.57 2.75 -15.19
N SER A 51 -0.44 2.78 -15.90
CA SER A 51 -0.06 3.93 -16.74
C SER A 51 -1.06 4.23 -17.86
N LYS A 52 -1.88 3.24 -18.25
CA LYS A 52 -2.94 3.37 -19.24
C LYS A 52 -4.24 3.95 -18.66
N ILE A 53 -4.34 4.08 -17.33
CA ILE A 53 -5.53 4.58 -16.63
C ILE A 53 -5.34 6.07 -16.35
N LYS A 54 -5.99 6.93 -17.13
CA LYS A 54 -5.83 8.39 -17.04
C LYS A 54 -6.31 9.00 -15.72
N GLU A 55 -7.28 8.36 -15.09
CA GLU A 55 -7.88 8.79 -13.83
C GLU A 55 -7.01 8.46 -12.62
N LEU A 56 -5.99 7.60 -12.77
CA LEU A 56 -5.12 7.15 -11.69
C LEU A 56 -3.80 7.93 -11.69
N LYS A 57 -3.47 8.54 -10.57
CA LYS A 57 -2.20 9.23 -10.35
C LYS A 57 -1.36 8.46 -9.35
N ILE A 58 -0.19 7.98 -9.77
CA ILE A 58 0.81 7.35 -8.89
C ILE A 58 1.76 8.44 -8.37
N TYR A 59 2.15 8.32 -7.10
CA TYR A 59 3.07 9.25 -6.45
C TYR A 59 4.46 8.64 -6.26
N GLY A 60 5.46 9.51 -6.25
CA GLY A 60 6.87 9.17 -6.10
C GLY A 60 7.62 9.04 -7.43
N ASN A 61 8.93 8.81 -7.36
CA ASN A 61 9.77 8.67 -8.55
C ASN A 61 9.64 7.25 -9.12
N LEU A 62 9.04 7.11 -10.29
CA LEU A 62 8.80 5.81 -10.94
C LEU A 62 10.03 5.27 -11.69
N ASN A 63 11.06 6.10 -11.89
CA ASN A 63 12.25 5.76 -12.68
C ASN A 63 13.41 5.18 -11.84
N VAL A 64 13.16 4.83 -10.58
CA VAL A 64 14.16 4.25 -9.69
C VAL A 64 13.76 2.85 -9.28
N LYS A 65 14.75 1.99 -9.03
CA LYS A 65 14.52 0.68 -8.42
C LYS A 65 13.86 0.87 -7.05
N ARG A 66 12.77 0.14 -6.81
CA ARG A 66 11.94 0.29 -5.61
C ARG A 66 11.43 -1.07 -5.12
N ALA A 67 11.03 -1.12 -3.87
CA ALA A 67 10.15 -2.17 -3.41
C ALA A 67 8.79 -2.07 -4.13
N PRO A 68 8.05 -3.16 -4.30
CA PRO A 68 6.76 -3.18 -5.00
C PRO A 68 5.65 -2.57 -4.13
N ILE A 69 5.85 -1.31 -3.73
CA ILE A 69 4.94 -0.52 -2.91
C ILE A 69 4.55 0.72 -3.71
N PHE A 70 3.25 0.93 -3.90
CA PHE A 70 2.71 2.01 -4.71
C PHE A 70 1.68 2.81 -3.93
N SER A 71 1.84 4.14 -3.95
CA SER A 71 0.85 5.08 -3.44
C SER A 71 0.20 5.78 -4.62
N PHE A 72 -1.13 5.79 -4.67
CA PHE A 72 -1.87 6.38 -5.76
C PHE A 72 -3.19 7.00 -5.28
N ASN A 73 -3.76 7.86 -6.11
CA ASN A 73 -5.13 8.34 -5.98
C ASN A 73 -5.86 8.19 -7.31
N VAL A 74 -7.17 8.07 -7.23
CA VAL A 74 -8.06 8.01 -8.38
C VAL A 74 -8.92 9.27 -8.41
N ASN A 75 -8.92 9.97 -9.53
CA ASN A 75 -9.63 11.24 -9.70
C ASN A 75 -11.12 11.09 -9.37
N GLY A 76 -11.57 11.97 -8.45
CA GLY A 76 -12.96 12.01 -8.02
C GLY A 76 -13.35 10.97 -6.99
N PHE A 77 -12.39 10.29 -6.38
CA PHE A 77 -12.58 9.45 -5.19
C PHE A 77 -11.74 9.98 -4.03
N ASN A 78 -12.32 9.91 -2.84
CA ASN A 78 -11.54 10.04 -1.62
C ASN A 78 -10.72 8.75 -1.42
N PRO A 79 -9.42 8.81 -1.04
CA PRO A 79 -8.60 7.61 -0.90
C PRO A 79 -9.11 6.62 0.14
N TYR A 80 -9.75 7.09 1.20
CA TYR A 80 -10.32 6.22 2.23
C TYR A 80 -11.55 5.47 1.70
N ASP A 81 -12.42 6.16 0.95
CA ASP A 81 -13.58 5.55 0.34
C ASP A 81 -13.15 4.53 -0.73
N PHE A 82 -12.15 4.88 -1.54
CA PHE A 82 -11.64 3.98 -2.56
C PHE A 82 -11.06 2.69 -1.96
N ALA A 83 -10.25 2.80 -0.90
CA ALA A 83 -9.73 1.64 -0.17
C ALA A 83 -10.86 0.79 0.45
N SER A 84 -11.90 1.44 0.96
CA SER A 84 -13.08 0.77 1.52
C SER A 84 -13.88 0.02 0.44
N ILE A 85 -14.05 0.61 -0.74
CA ILE A 85 -14.70 -0.04 -1.89
C ILE A 85 -13.91 -1.27 -2.33
N LEU A 86 -12.58 -1.16 -2.47
CA LEU A 86 -11.72 -2.30 -2.81
C LEU A 86 -11.88 -3.44 -1.80
N SER A 87 -11.92 -3.12 -0.51
CA SER A 87 -12.07 -4.12 0.55
C SER A 87 -13.45 -4.79 0.55
N HIS A 88 -14.53 -4.01 0.50
CA HIS A 88 -15.89 -4.56 0.66
C HIS A 88 -16.45 -5.22 -0.60
N ASN A 89 -16.07 -4.74 -1.78
CA ASN A 89 -16.65 -5.23 -3.02
C ASN A 89 -15.76 -6.22 -3.77
N PHE A 90 -14.44 -6.20 -3.50
CA PHE A 90 -13.46 -7.01 -4.23
C PHE A 90 -12.56 -7.82 -3.30
N GLU A 91 -12.74 -7.73 -1.97
CA GLU A 91 -11.92 -8.42 -0.96
C GLU A 91 -10.42 -8.06 -1.03
N ILE A 92 -10.09 -6.89 -1.62
CA ILE A 92 -8.73 -6.41 -1.77
C ILE A 92 -8.40 -5.47 -0.61
N GLN A 93 -7.51 -5.90 0.27
CA GLN A 93 -7.06 -5.10 1.40
C GLN A 93 -5.96 -4.12 0.98
N THR A 94 -6.21 -2.84 1.21
CA THR A 94 -5.27 -1.76 0.95
C THR A 94 -5.18 -0.85 2.18
N ARG A 95 -4.21 0.07 2.17
CA ARG A 95 -4.11 1.08 3.22
C ARG A 95 -4.40 2.45 2.64
N ALA A 96 -5.20 3.27 3.34
CA ALA A 96 -5.43 4.67 3.01
C ALA A 96 -4.83 5.61 4.06
N GLY A 97 -4.43 6.81 3.66
CA GLY A 97 -3.97 7.89 4.53
C GLY A 97 -2.58 8.40 4.22
N CYS A 98 -2.04 9.22 5.15
CA CYS A 98 -0.70 9.85 5.04
C CYS A 98 0.46 8.90 5.36
N MET A 99 0.20 7.66 5.74
CA MET A 99 1.21 6.62 6.06
C MET A 99 2.20 7.02 7.16
N CYS A 100 1.75 7.81 8.15
CA CYS A 100 2.56 8.39 9.23
C CYS A 100 3.65 9.37 8.75
N ALA A 101 3.54 9.89 7.54
CA ALA A 101 4.45 10.86 6.92
C ALA A 101 3.66 12.13 6.52
N GLY A 102 2.96 12.74 7.47
CA GLY A 102 2.04 13.86 7.23
C GLY A 102 2.62 15.01 6.40
N PRO A 103 3.75 15.63 6.80
CA PRO A 103 4.35 16.72 6.03
C PRO A 103 4.70 16.30 4.59
N TYR A 104 5.41 15.17 4.44
CA TYR A 104 5.79 14.64 3.12
C TYR A 104 4.58 14.28 2.25
N ALA A 105 3.52 13.74 2.84
CA ALA A 105 2.29 13.45 2.11
C ALA A 105 1.60 14.72 1.61
N ARG A 106 1.61 15.80 2.39
CA ARG A 106 1.09 17.12 1.99
C ARG A 106 1.89 17.69 0.82
N ASP A 107 3.23 17.63 0.88
CA ASP A 107 4.11 18.07 -0.20
C ASP A 107 3.82 17.31 -1.51
N LEU A 108 3.72 15.99 -1.46
CA LEU A 108 3.40 15.16 -2.62
C LEU A 108 2.00 15.43 -3.20
N LEU A 109 1.05 15.80 -2.35
CA LEU A 109 -0.31 16.18 -2.76
C LEU A 109 -0.38 17.63 -3.27
N GLY A 110 0.68 18.44 -3.04
CA GLY A 110 0.72 19.87 -3.38
C GLY A 110 -0.19 20.69 -2.48
N LEU A 111 -0.39 20.28 -1.21
CA LEU A 111 -1.26 20.98 -0.26
C LEU A 111 -0.47 22.03 0.53
N THR A 112 -0.99 23.25 0.59
CA THR A 112 -0.47 24.30 1.46
C THR A 112 -0.94 24.10 2.90
N ASP A 113 -0.26 24.73 3.88
CA ASP A 113 -0.61 24.62 5.31
C ASP A 113 -1.99 25.20 5.63
N ASP A 114 -2.47 26.15 4.81
CA ASP A 114 -3.77 26.80 4.96
C ASP A 114 -4.94 25.95 4.41
N GLU A 115 -4.66 24.92 3.60
CA GLU A 115 -5.69 24.05 3.07
C GLU A 115 -6.15 23.03 4.10
N LYS A 116 -7.30 23.29 4.71
CA LYS A 116 -7.98 22.38 5.64
C LYS A 116 -8.66 21.22 4.89
N ILE A 117 -7.87 20.38 4.22
CA ILE A 117 -8.41 19.13 3.70
C ILE A 117 -8.57 18.16 4.86
N SER A 118 -9.82 17.82 5.13
CA SER A 118 -10.14 16.76 6.10
C SER A 118 -9.56 15.43 5.59
N ARG A 119 -8.51 14.93 6.24
CA ARG A 119 -7.88 13.62 5.95
C ARG A 119 -7.24 13.51 4.56
N PRO A 120 -6.17 14.28 4.27
CA PRO A 120 -5.38 14.06 3.05
C PRO A 120 -4.71 12.69 3.08
N GLY A 121 -4.47 12.09 1.93
CA GLY A 121 -3.79 10.80 1.87
C GLY A 121 -3.78 10.16 0.50
N PHE A 122 -3.26 8.94 0.48
CA PHE A 122 -3.17 8.07 -0.68
C PHE A 122 -3.80 6.73 -0.39
N VAL A 123 -4.17 5.99 -1.43
CA VAL A 123 -4.31 4.54 -1.35
C VAL A 123 -2.93 3.93 -1.55
N ARG A 124 -2.52 3.01 -0.68
CA ARG A 124 -1.26 2.28 -0.80
C ARG A 124 -1.51 0.80 -0.96
N ILE A 125 -0.89 0.23 -1.97
CA ILE A 125 -0.81 -1.22 -2.19
C ILE A 125 0.63 -1.68 -2.08
N SER A 126 0.81 -2.95 -1.75
CA SER A 126 2.12 -3.59 -1.68
C SER A 126 1.99 -5.01 -2.21
N PHE A 127 2.95 -5.42 -3.01
CA PHE A 127 3.06 -6.78 -3.51
C PHE A 127 4.25 -7.48 -2.85
N ASN A 128 4.26 -8.79 -2.89
CA ASN A 128 5.38 -9.60 -2.46
C ASN A 128 5.48 -10.88 -3.31
N PHE A 129 6.53 -11.60 -3.15
CA PHE A 129 6.87 -12.80 -3.94
C PHE A 129 5.86 -13.96 -3.81
N THR A 130 4.87 -13.89 -2.92
CA THR A 130 3.83 -14.92 -2.77
C THR A 130 2.62 -14.68 -3.66
N GLN A 131 2.56 -13.54 -4.35
CA GLN A 131 1.48 -13.19 -5.26
C GLN A 131 1.85 -13.54 -6.70
N GLU A 132 0.82 -13.70 -7.53
CA GLU A 132 0.94 -14.01 -8.94
C GLU A 132 0.50 -12.83 -9.82
N LEU A 133 0.83 -12.85 -11.09
CA LEU A 133 0.36 -11.83 -12.06
C LEU A 133 -1.16 -11.76 -12.12
N ALA A 134 -1.85 -12.89 -11.94
CA ALA A 134 -3.30 -12.95 -11.91
C ALA A 134 -3.90 -12.11 -10.76
N ASP A 135 -3.23 -12.02 -9.60
CA ASP A 135 -3.66 -11.18 -8.49
C ASP A 135 -3.58 -9.70 -8.86
N ILE A 136 -2.52 -9.34 -9.60
CA ILE A 136 -2.33 -7.97 -10.08
C ILE A 136 -3.37 -7.61 -11.14
N ASP A 137 -3.64 -8.54 -12.07
CA ASP A 137 -4.69 -8.36 -13.08
C ASP A 137 -6.07 -8.19 -12.46
N PHE A 138 -6.37 -8.96 -11.41
CA PHE A 138 -7.61 -8.83 -10.65
C PHE A 138 -7.73 -7.45 -10.00
N LEU A 139 -6.66 -6.98 -9.34
CA LEU A 139 -6.62 -5.64 -8.77
C LEU A 139 -6.85 -4.55 -9.83
N ILE A 140 -6.19 -4.66 -10.99
CA ILE A 140 -6.33 -3.70 -12.09
C ILE A 140 -7.76 -3.71 -12.64
N ALA A 141 -8.36 -4.89 -12.80
CA ALA A 141 -9.75 -5.03 -13.22
C ALA A 141 -10.71 -4.39 -12.22
N ALA A 142 -10.50 -4.60 -10.91
CA ALA A 142 -11.29 -3.96 -9.86
C ALA A 142 -11.19 -2.43 -9.91
N ILE A 143 -9.98 -1.89 -10.07
CA ILE A 143 -9.77 -0.44 -10.21
C ILE A 143 -10.54 0.10 -11.42
N LYS A 144 -10.41 -0.55 -12.59
CA LYS A 144 -11.12 -0.16 -13.83
C LYS A 144 -12.63 -0.23 -13.66
N GLU A 145 -13.14 -1.26 -12.98
CA GLU A 145 -14.57 -1.43 -12.71
C GLU A 145 -15.11 -0.31 -11.80
N ILE A 146 -14.39 0.06 -10.74
CA ILE A 146 -14.78 1.15 -9.84
C ILE A 146 -14.83 2.47 -10.59
N ILE A 147 -13.81 2.76 -11.43
CA ILE A 147 -13.76 3.99 -12.22
C ILE A 147 -14.93 4.06 -13.21
N LYS A 148 -15.21 2.96 -13.91
CA LYS A 148 -16.29 2.88 -14.90
C LYS A 148 -17.68 3.07 -14.29
N ASN A 149 -17.88 2.54 -13.10
CA ASN A 149 -19.19 2.53 -12.42
C ASN A 149 -19.20 3.44 -11.18
N LYS A 150 -18.58 4.60 -11.27
CA LYS A 150 -18.41 5.55 -10.17
C LYS A 150 -19.71 5.86 -9.42
N GLU A 151 -20.83 6.01 -10.14
CA GLU A 151 -22.12 6.31 -9.54
C GLU A 151 -22.69 5.17 -8.68
N LYS A 152 -22.35 3.91 -9.04
CA LYS A 152 -22.75 2.72 -8.27
C LYS A 152 -22.03 2.63 -6.93
N PHE A 153 -20.78 3.07 -6.89
CA PHE A 153 -19.94 3.06 -5.70
C PHE A 153 -20.04 4.39 -4.95
N ASN A 154 -21.24 4.73 -4.45
CA ASN A 154 -21.46 6.00 -3.75
C ASN A 154 -20.72 6.04 -2.41
N PRO A 155 -19.77 6.98 -2.20
CA PRO A 155 -18.97 7.08 -0.98
C PRO A 155 -19.79 7.34 0.30
N ASN A 156 -20.99 7.88 0.21
CA ASN A 156 -21.82 8.18 1.39
C ASN A 156 -22.31 6.92 2.15
N TYR A 157 -22.15 5.74 1.59
CA TYR A 157 -22.58 4.50 2.23
C TYR A 157 -21.58 3.92 3.22
N LEU A 158 -20.30 4.23 3.07
CA LEU A 158 -19.19 3.53 3.75
C LEU A 158 -18.57 4.28 4.94
N VAL A 159 -18.83 5.58 5.07
CA VAL A 159 -18.16 6.42 6.10
C VAL A 159 -18.69 6.18 7.52
N LYS A 160 -19.78 5.43 7.70
CA LYS A 160 -20.40 5.23 9.02
C LYS A 160 -19.78 4.13 9.88
N SER A 161 -18.84 3.33 9.40
CA SER A 161 -18.43 2.10 10.11
C SER A 161 -16.96 1.99 10.55
N CYS A 162 -16.07 2.91 10.22
CA CYS A 162 -14.64 2.66 10.41
C CYS A 162 -13.89 3.54 11.41
N CYS A 163 -14.52 4.48 12.07
CA CYS A 163 -13.89 5.25 13.15
C CYS A 163 -14.96 5.66 14.17
N GLY A 164 -15.30 4.71 15.07
CA GLY A 164 -15.89 5.05 16.34
C GLY A 164 -14.81 5.58 17.27
#